data_086f0cff7d1d48db6b994ee87873d8b8
#
_entry.id   086f0cff7d1d48db6b994ee87873d8b8
#
_cell.length_a   1.000
_cell.length_b   1.000
_cell.length_c   1.000
_cell.angle_alpha   90.00
_cell.angle_beta   90.00
_cell.angle_gamma   90.00
#
_symmetry.space_group_name_H-M   'P 1'
#
loop_
_entity.id
_entity.type
_entity.pdbx_description
1 polymer ?
#
loop_
_entity_poly.entity_id
_entity_poly.type
_entity_poly.pdbx_seq_one_letter_code
_entity_poly.pdbx_strand_id
1 'polypeptide(L)'
;MHPFFAHGRHHHAMFGGHGGRHGGHFGHGDGPGDESGGGFGVRRPLRFLAYKLDLDEAQVAELATILTELKIQRAQAEVDQRRTTSALADVVAGDTFDEGKAQATAGERVKSAERVQGAVTTALTRIHALLKPEQRAKLAYLLRTGALAM
;
A
#
# COMPACT_ATOMS: atom_id res chain seq x y z
N MET A 1 -23.96 37.48 43.40
CA MET A 1 -24.96 36.58 43.98
C MET A 1 -24.68 35.17 43.50
N HIS A 2 -24.08 34.35 44.38
CA HIS A 2 -24.06 32.88 44.28
C HIS A 2 -25.37 32.32 44.85
N PRO A 3 -25.77 31.06 44.59
CA PRO A 3 -25.15 29.85 45.17
C PRO A 3 -25.14 28.63 44.20
N PHE A 4 -24.14 27.73 44.27
CA PHE A 4 -23.97 26.52 45.10
C PHE A 4 -25.08 25.45 44.98
N PHE A 5 -24.67 24.24 44.56
CA PHE A 5 -24.94 22.87 45.13
C PHE A 5 -24.33 21.86 44.15
N ALA A 6 -23.31 21.10 44.39
CA ALA A 6 -22.87 20.11 45.38
C ALA A 6 -23.62 18.76 45.32
N HIS A 7 -22.79 17.73 45.17
CA HIS A 7 -22.85 16.33 45.63
C HIS A 7 -23.69 15.29 44.91
N GLY A 8 -22.99 14.21 44.63
CA GLY A 8 -23.56 12.88 44.40
C GLY A 8 -22.50 11.82 44.10
N ARG A 9 -21.72 11.40 45.11
CA ARG A 9 -20.97 10.15 45.10
C ARG A 9 -21.92 8.99 45.36
N HIS A 10 -21.81 7.92 44.62
CA HIS A 10 -22.12 6.59 45.17
C HIS A 10 -21.18 5.54 44.66
N HIS A 11 -20.66 4.83 45.62
CA HIS A 11 -19.78 3.66 45.60
C HIS A 11 -20.54 2.38 45.31
N HIS A 12 -19.73 1.33 45.19
CA HIS A 12 -19.97 -0.12 45.34
C HIS A 12 -20.35 -0.86 44.05
N ALA A 13 -19.89 -2.06 43.80
CA ALA A 13 -19.06 -2.99 44.55
C ALA A 13 -18.52 -4.06 43.61
N MET A 14 -17.43 -4.66 44.03
CA MET A 14 -16.82 -5.94 43.70
C MET A 14 -17.81 -7.11 43.53
N PHE A 15 -17.43 -8.00 42.66
CA PHE A 15 -17.43 -9.47 42.72
C PHE A 15 -16.83 -9.95 41.42
N GLY A 16 -15.75 -10.65 41.29
CA GLY A 16 -15.30 -11.81 42.03
C GLY A 16 -15.50 -13.07 41.20
N GLY A 17 -14.41 -13.59 40.63
CA GLY A 17 -14.22 -14.97 40.61
C GLY A 17 -14.22 -15.81 39.33
N HIS A 18 -13.14 -16.57 39.18
CA HIS A 18 -12.97 -17.88 38.50
C HIS A 18 -12.78 -17.81 36.99
N GLY A 19 -11.63 -18.12 36.44
CA GLY A 19 -10.92 -19.42 36.60
C GLY A 19 -11.22 -20.30 35.40
N GLY A 20 -10.32 -20.28 34.40
CA GLY A 20 -10.41 -21.14 33.21
C GLY A 20 -9.07 -21.16 32.50
N ARG A 21 -8.15 -21.99 32.96
CA ARG A 21 -6.98 -22.42 32.19
C ARG A 21 -7.46 -23.32 31.05
N HIS A 22 -7.08 -23.05 29.85
CA HIS A 22 -6.77 -24.00 28.77
C HIS A 22 -6.09 -23.18 27.69
N GLY A 23 -4.86 -23.49 27.42
CA GLY A 23 -4.44 -24.45 26.47
C GLY A 23 -3.67 -23.69 25.44
N GLY A 24 -2.31 -23.78 25.48
CA GLY A 24 -1.41 -23.15 24.53
C GLY A 24 -1.75 -23.55 23.10
N HIS A 25 -1.82 -22.53 22.27
CA HIS A 25 -1.62 -22.71 20.85
C HIS A 25 -0.45 -21.81 20.46
N PHE A 26 0.62 -22.46 20.05
CA PHE A 26 1.77 -21.81 19.45
C PHE A 26 1.29 -21.09 18.19
N GLY A 27 0.90 -19.85 18.34
CA GLY A 27 0.67 -18.94 17.25
C GLY A 27 2.02 -18.62 16.62
N HIS A 28 2.23 -19.13 15.44
CA HIS A 28 3.28 -18.70 14.51
C HIS A 28 3.29 -17.18 14.46
N GLY A 29 4.46 -16.61 14.73
CA GLY A 29 4.71 -15.20 14.57
C GLY A 29 4.45 -14.77 13.12
N ASP A 30 3.32 -14.15 12.89
CA ASP A 30 3.14 -13.24 11.78
C ASP A 30 4.00 -12.01 12.10
N GLY A 31 5.20 -11.99 11.54
CA GLY A 31 5.97 -10.79 11.44
C GLY A 31 5.13 -9.70 10.77
N PRO A 32 5.42 -8.39 10.99
CA PRO A 32 4.72 -7.31 10.31
C PRO A 32 5.02 -7.43 8.81
N GLY A 33 4.26 -8.30 8.16
CA GLY A 33 4.38 -8.66 6.77
C GLY A 33 3.57 -7.71 5.93
N ASP A 34 4.27 -7.00 5.11
CA ASP A 34 3.97 -6.74 3.70
C ASP A 34 2.48 -6.48 3.37
N GLU A 35 1.87 -5.55 4.12
CA GLU A 35 0.55 -5.00 3.82
C GLU A 35 0.60 -3.84 2.81
N SER A 36 1.79 -3.49 2.30
CA SER A 36 1.88 -2.49 1.25
C SER A 36 1.41 -3.09 -0.07
N GLY A 37 0.27 -2.61 -0.49
CA GLY A 37 -0.53 -3.04 -1.63
C GLY A 37 0.30 -3.49 -2.82
N GLY A 38 0.11 -4.75 -3.17
CA GLY A 38 0.76 -5.34 -4.33
C GLY A 38 0.57 -4.46 -5.55
N GLY A 39 1.68 -4.19 -6.24
CA GLY A 39 1.75 -3.25 -7.34
C GLY A 39 0.81 -3.52 -8.51
N PHE A 40 -0.07 -4.49 -8.40
CA PHE A 40 -1.08 -4.85 -9.38
C PHE A 40 -2.45 -5.12 -8.73
N GLY A 41 -2.76 -4.48 -7.59
CA GLY A 41 -4.07 -4.59 -6.94
C GLY A 41 -4.44 -5.99 -6.41
N VAL A 42 -3.48 -6.92 -6.35
CA VAL A 42 -3.68 -8.26 -5.84
C VAL A 42 -2.67 -8.57 -4.75
N ARG A 43 -3.10 -9.32 -3.73
CA ARG A 43 -2.17 -9.88 -2.76
C ARG A 43 -1.25 -10.88 -3.45
N ARG A 44 0.08 -10.75 -3.22
CA ARG A 44 1.11 -11.64 -3.78
C ARG A 44 1.03 -11.76 -5.31
N PRO A 45 1.23 -10.64 -6.04
CA PRO A 45 1.05 -10.61 -7.50
C PRO A 45 1.92 -11.63 -8.24
N LEU A 46 3.12 -11.94 -7.75
CA LEU A 46 3.98 -12.96 -8.34
C LEU A 46 3.31 -14.34 -8.38
N ARG A 47 2.77 -14.81 -7.25
CA ARG A 47 2.10 -16.12 -7.19
C ARG A 47 0.85 -16.16 -8.04
N PHE A 48 0.09 -15.09 -8.03
CA PHE A 48 -1.12 -14.95 -8.84
C PHE A 48 -0.79 -15.03 -10.33
N LEU A 49 0.19 -14.26 -10.80
CA LEU A 49 0.59 -14.27 -12.21
C LEU A 49 1.25 -15.59 -12.63
N ALA A 50 2.13 -16.15 -11.81
CA ALA A 50 2.75 -17.44 -12.08
C ALA A 50 1.69 -18.53 -12.34
N TYR A 51 0.67 -18.61 -11.50
CA TYR A 51 -0.42 -19.56 -11.65
C TYR A 51 -1.33 -19.25 -12.84
N LYS A 52 -1.77 -17.98 -12.99
CA LYS A 52 -2.73 -17.61 -14.04
C LYS A 52 -2.15 -17.66 -15.44
N LEU A 53 -0.85 -17.40 -15.58
CA LEU A 53 -0.16 -17.38 -16.87
C LEU A 53 0.58 -18.70 -17.15
N ASP A 54 0.60 -19.63 -16.21
CA ASP A 54 1.32 -20.90 -16.32
C ASP A 54 2.81 -20.65 -16.66
N LEU A 55 3.47 -19.88 -15.77
CA LEU A 55 4.88 -19.50 -15.95
C LEU A 55 5.81 -20.63 -15.55
N ASP A 56 6.87 -20.85 -16.34
CA ASP A 56 7.98 -21.71 -15.95
C ASP A 56 8.88 -21.04 -14.89
N GLU A 57 9.82 -21.81 -14.33
CA GLU A 57 10.67 -21.36 -13.23
C GLU A 57 11.53 -20.13 -13.61
N ALA A 58 12.08 -20.13 -14.83
CA ALA A 58 12.89 -19.02 -15.32
C ALA A 58 12.05 -17.74 -15.49
N GLN A 59 10.83 -17.87 -16.01
CA GLN A 59 9.88 -16.76 -16.12
C GLN A 59 9.47 -16.22 -14.75
N VAL A 60 9.25 -17.10 -13.76
CA VAL A 60 8.91 -16.68 -12.38
C VAL A 60 10.06 -15.91 -11.75
N ALA A 61 11.31 -16.35 -11.92
CA ALA A 61 12.48 -15.67 -11.39
C ALA A 61 12.64 -14.25 -11.98
N GLU A 62 12.52 -14.11 -13.29
CA GLU A 62 12.60 -12.80 -13.94
C GLU A 62 11.41 -11.89 -13.57
N LEU A 63 10.20 -12.44 -13.52
CA LEU A 63 9.02 -11.69 -13.07
C LEU A 63 9.19 -11.19 -11.62
N ALA A 64 9.78 -11.98 -10.73
CA ALA A 64 10.07 -11.57 -9.36
C ALA A 64 10.99 -10.36 -9.31
N THR A 65 12.02 -10.32 -10.15
CA THR A 65 12.93 -9.18 -10.27
C THR A 65 12.19 -7.93 -10.75
N ILE A 66 11.39 -8.05 -11.81
CA ILE A 66 10.60 -6.93 -12.38
C ILE A 66 9.64 -6.35 -11.32
N LEU A 67 8.92 -7.21 -10.60
CA LEU A 67 7.96 -6.79 -9.58
C LEU A 67 8.64 -6.14 -8.37
N THR A 68 9.84 -6.61 -8.00
CA THR A 68 10.63 -6.02 -6.91
C THR A 68 11.07 -4.60 -7.28
N GLU A 69 11.57 -4.38 -8.48
CA GLU A 69 11.95 -3.05 -8.96
C GLU A 69 10.76 -2.09 -8.97
N LEU A 70 9.60 -2.55 -9.44
CA LEU A 70 8.37 -1.76 -9.43
C LEU A 70 7.89 -1.43 -8.00
N LYS A 71 8.02 -2.37 -7.06
CA LYS A 71 7.70 -2.15 -5.64
C LYS A 71 8.57 -1.04 -5.04
N ILE A 72 9.87 -1.01 -5.35
CA ILE A 72 10.80 0.04 -4.90
C ILE A 72 10.35 1.42 -5.41
N GLN A 73 9.99 1.55 -6.68
CA GLN A 73 9.54 2.81 -7.26
C GLN A 73 8.23 3.31 -6.62
N ARG A 74 7.31 2.40 -6.30
CA ARG A 74 6.08 2.75 -5.60
C ARG A 74 6.31 3.16 -4.14
N ALA A 75 7.17 2.44 -3.42
CA ALA A 75 7.55 2.82 -2.07
C ALA A 75 8.17 4.23 -2.02
N GLN A 76 9.02 4.58 -3.00
CA GLN A 76 9.57 5.92 -3.12
C GLN A 76 8.47 6.97 -3.37
N ALA A 77 7.50 6.66 -4.22
CA ALA A 77 6.37 7.57 -4.48
C ALA A 77 5.50 7.80 -3.24
N GLU A 78 5.33 6.80 -2.36
CA GLU A 78 4.65 6.97 -1.07
C GLU A 78 5.40 7.92 -0.13
N VAL A 79 6.74 7.84 -0.09
CA VAL A 79 7.57 8.78 0.67
C VAL A 79 7.42 10.19 0.12
N ASP A 80 7.47 10.37 -1.20
CA ASP A 80 7.29 11.65 -1.87
C ASP A 80 5.88 12.22 -1.59
N GLN A 81 4.86 11.37 -1.58
CA GLN A 81 3.49 11.78 -1.25
C GLN A 81 3.37 12.32 0.18
N ARG A 82 3.96 11.64 1.17
CA ARG A 82 3.95 12.12 2.57
C ARG A 82 4.66 13.45 2.70
N ARG A 83 5.83 13.60 2.07
CA ARG A 83 6.61 14.84 2.06
C ARG A 83 5.81 16.00 1.45
N THR A 84 5.19 15.79 0.30
CA THR A 84 4.39 16.84 -0.37
C THR A 84 3.11 17.16 0.39
N THR A 85 2.50 16.19 1.06
CA THR A 85 1.34 16.42 1.93
C THR A 85 1.73 17.28 3.13
N SER A 86 2.87 17.02 3.77
CA SER A 86 3.39 17.86 4.86
C SER A 86 3.69 19.28 4.38
N ALA A 87 4.32 19.42 3.22
CA ALA A 87 4.62 20.75 2.66
C ALA A 87 3.35 21.56 2.34
N LEU A 88 2.27 20.90 1.88
CA LEU A 88 0.97 21.57 1.68
C LEU A 88 0.31 21.94 3.01
N ALA A 89 0.44 21.11 4.04
CA ALA A 89 -0.05 21.43 5.38
C ALA A 89 0.65 22.68 5.95
N ASP A 90 1.96 22.82 5.74
CA ASP A 90 2.72 24.00 6.15
C ASP A 90 2.26 25.28 5.40
N VAL A 91 1.89 25.15 4.11
CA VAL A 91 1.32 26.29 3.35
C VAL A 91 -0.03 26.71 3.93
N VAL A 92 -0.87 25.76 4.30
CA VAL A 92 -2.20 26.02 4.88
C VAL A 92 -2.08 26.62 6.29
N ALA A 93 -1.09 26.21 7.07
CA ALA A 93 -0.87 26.69 8.43
C ALA A 93 -0.24 28.09 8.50
N GLY A 94 0.24 28.65 7.40
CA GLY A 94 0.86 29.99 7.34
C GLY A 94 -0.14 31.13 7.52
N ASP A 95 0.31 32.28 7.99
CA ASP A 95 -0.53 33.48 8.14
C ASP A 95 -1.09 33.95 6.80
N THR A 96 -0.38 33.69 5.71
CA THR A 96 -0.80 33.96 4.33
C THR A 96 -0.60 32.70 3.49
N PHE A 97 -1.55 32.44 2.60
CA PHE A 97 -1.44 31.29 1.69
C PHE A 97 -0.42 31.57 0.58
N ASP A 98 0.67 30.80 0.58
CA ASP A 98 1.71 30.86 -0.45
C ASP A 98 1.33 29.97 -1.64
N GLU A 99 0.69 30.57 -2.64
CA GLU A 99 0.25 29.88 -3.86
C GLU A 99 1.45 29.35 -4.67
N GLY A 100 2.57 30.07 -4.72
CA GLY A 100 3.77 29.64 -5.43
C GLY A 100 4.35 28.35 -4.84
N LYS A 101 4.43 28.26 -3.51
CA LYS A 101 4.87 27.06 -2.80
C LYS A 101 3.88 25.91 -2.97
N ALA A 102 2.58 26.18 -2.97
CA ALA A 102 1.55 25.16 -3.22
C ALA A 102 1.68 24.57 -4.62
N GLN A 103 1.83 25.42 -5.65
CA GLN A 103 2.02 24.99 -7.04
C GLN A 103 3.32 24.20 -7.24
N ALA A 104 4.44 24.64 -6.65
CA ALA A 104 5.70 23.91 -6.69
C ALA A 104 5.55 22.51 -6.08
N THR A 105 4.88 22.40 -4.94
CA THR A 105 4.60 21.13 -4.27
C THR A 105 3.71 20.21 -5.12
N ALA A 106 2.69 20.77 -5.78
CA ALA A 106 1.86 20.02 -6.72
C ALA A 106 2.69 19.49 -7.92
N GLY A 107 3.61 20.31 -8.43
CA GLY A 107 4.55 19.90 -9.48
C GLY A 107 5.44 18.70 -9.09
N GLU A 108 5.90 18.64 -7.84
CA GLU A 108 6.66 17.47 -7.34
C GLU A 108 5.80 16.19 -7.32
N ARG A 109 4.50 16.29 -7.03
CA ARG A 109 3.58 15.14 -7.12
C ARG A 109 3.42 14.64 -8.55
N VAL A 110 3.29 15.55 -9.50
CA VAL A 110 3.22 15.19 -10.93
C VAL A 110 4.49 14.44 -11.36
N LYS A 111 5.68 14.95 -11.03
CA LYS A 111 6.95 14.28 -11.34
C LYS A 111 7.06 12.90 -10.68
N SER A 112 6.60 12.75 -9.46
CA SER A 112 6.57 11.45 -8.77
C SER A 112 5.64 10.46 -9.48
N ALA A 113 4.46 10.90 -9.89
CA ALA A 113 3.52 10.08 -10.67
C ALA A 113 4.11 9.66 -12.03
N GLU A 114 4.76 10.58 -12.75
CA GLU A 114 5.44 10.28 -14.03
C GLU A 114 6.52 9.20 -13.88
N ARG A 115 7.34 9.27 -12.81
CA ARG A 115 8.34 8.23 -12.52
C ARG A 115 7.70 6.85 -12.32
N VAL A 116 6.61 6.78 -11.55
CA VAL A 116 5.88 5.52 -11.34
C VAL A 116 5.31 5.00 -12.65
N GLN A 117 4.69 5.85 -13.46
CA GLN A 117 4.16 5.44 -14.77
C GLN A 117 5.26 4.98 -15.72
N GLY A 118 6.41 5.63 -15.74
CA GLY A 118 7.59 5.19 -16.48
C GLY A 118 8.06 3.80 -16.03
N ALA A 119 8.13 3.56 -14.72
CA ALA A 119 8.48 2.26 -14.16
C ALA A 119 7.47 1.16 -14.54
N VAL A 120 6.16 1.47 -14.50
CA VAL A 120 5.11 0.55 -14.96
C VAL A 120 5.28 0.19 -16.43
N THR A 121 5.52 1.19 -17.29
CA THR A 121 5.75 0.97 -18.73
C THR A 121 6.96 0.08 -18.96
N THR A 122 8.08 0.36 -18.29
CA THR A 122 9.30 -0.46 -18.35
C THR A 122 9.03 -1.90 -17.89
N ALA A 123 8.33 -2.07 -16.78
CA ALA A 123 7.95 -3.39 -16.27
C ALA A 123 7.10 -4.16 -17.29
N LEU A 124 6.09 -3.51 -17.90
CA LEU A 124 5.26 -4.13 -18.92
C LEU A 124 6.04 -4.51 -20.19
N THR A 125 7.01 -3.70 -20.62
CA THR A 125 7.89 -4.03 -21.75
C THR A 125 8.69 -5.30 -21.48
N ARG A 126 9.30 -5.42 -20.28
CA ARG A 126 10.05 -6.61 -19.88
C ARG A 126 9.15 -7.84 -19.72
N ILE A 127 7.98 -7.69 -19.10
CA ILE A 127 6.98 -8.76 -18.97
C ILE A 127 6.53 -9.22 -20.36
N HIS A 128 6.26 -8.31 -21.28
CA HIS A 128 5.87 -8.66 -22.64
C HIS A 128 6.96 -9.47 -23.36
N ALA A 129 8.23 -9.11 -23.21
CA ALA A 129 9.35 -9.84 -23.80
C ALA A 129 9.54 -11.24 -23.20
N LEU A 130 9.23 -11.39 -21.88
CA LEU A 130 9.34 -12.63 -21.14
C LEU A 130 8.25 -13.66 -21.52
N LEU A 131 7.06 -13.20 -21.88
CA LEU A 131 5.88 -14.04 -22.05
C LEU A 131 5.75 -14.61 -23.48
N LYS A 132 5.27 -15.86 -23.59
CA LYS A 132 4.82 -16.48 -24.82
C LYS A 132 3.51 -15.85 -25.32
N PRO A 133 3.15 -16.01 -26.61
CA PRO A 133 1.93 -15.38 -27.16
C PRO A 133 0.65 -15.69 -26.40
N GLU A 134 0.44 -16.96 -25.99
CA GLU A 134 -0.74 -17.36 -25.23
C GLU A 134 -0.76 -16.75 -23.82
N GLN A 135 0.41 -16.64 -23.18
CA GLN A 135 0.56 -16.00 -21.87
C GLN A 135 0.26 -14.49 -21.94
N ARG A 136 0.68 -13.82 -23.03
CA ARG A 136 0.34 -12.40 -23.29
C ARG A 136 -1.16 -12.19 -23.45
N ALA A 137 -1.85 -13.09 -24.16
CA ALA A 137 -3.30 -13.02 -24.31
C ALA A 137 -4.01 -13.16 -22.96
N LYS A 138 -3.57 -14.08 -22.09
CA LYS A 138 -4.08 -14.22 -20.72
C LYS A 138 -3.81 -12.97 -19.88
N LEU A 139 -2.61 -12.40 -19.93
CA LEU A 139 -2.28 -11.17 -19.22
C LEU A 139 -3.17 -10.00 -19.68
N ALA A 140 -3.34 -9.83 -20.99
CA ALA A 140 -4.22 -8.80 -21.53
C ALA A 140 -5.67 -8.95 -21.06
N TYR A 141 -6.17 -10.18 -20.97
CA TYR A 141 -7.48 -10.46 -20.41
C TYR A 141 -7.59 -10.04 -18.93
N LEU A 142 -6.59 -10.40 -18.09
CA LEU A 142 -6.56 -10.02 -16.67
C LEU A 142 -6.56 -8.49 -16.46
N LEU A 143 -5.85 -7.76 -17.32
CA LEU A 143 -5.83 -6.29 -17.30
C LEU A 143 -7.19 -5.71 -17.69
N ARG A 144 -7.82 -6.20 -18.76
CA ARG A 144 -9.12 -5.69 -19.24
C ARG A 144 -10.26 -5.94 -18.27
N THR A 145 -10.22 -7.05 -17.55
CA THR A 145 -11.27 -7.42 -16.57
C THR A 145 -11.07 -6.77 -15.21
N GLY A 146 -9.97 -6.04 -15.00
CA GLY A 146 -9.64 -5.48 -13.69
C GLY A 146 -9.23 -6.51 -12.64
N ALA A 147 -9.05 -7.77 -13.02
CA ALA A 147 -8.49 -8.79 -12.13
C ALA A 147 -7.03 -8.48 -11.74
N LEU A 148 -6.39 -7.64 -12.54
CA LEU A 148 -5.07 -7.09 -12.29
C LEU A 148 -5.14 -5.57 -12.50
N ALA A 149 -5.14 -4.79 -11.42
CA ALA A 149 -5.13 -3.34 -11.48
C ALA A 149 -3.68 -2.80 -11.44
N MET A 150 -3.44 -1.71 -12.15
CA MET A 150 -2.12 -1.04 -12.21
C MET A 150 -2.18 0.35 -11.58
#